data_862d6b9e6bcbc586ad70611f9332b71b
#
_entry.id   862d6b9e6bcbc586ad70611f9332b71b
#
_cell.length_a   1.000
_cell.length_b   1.000
_cell.length_c   1.000
_cell.angle_alpha   90.00
_cell.angle_beta   90.00
_cell.angle_gamma   90.00
#
_symmetry.space_group_name_H-M   'P 1'
#
loop_
_entity.id
_entity.type
_entity.pdbx_description
1 polymer ?
#
loop_
_entity_poly.entity_id
_entity_poly.type
_entity_poly.pdbx_seq_one_letter_code
_entity_poly.pdbx_strand_id
1 'polypeptide(L)'
;YTLSLHDALPISTPFHHILDGANEILSAYPRKQFFELALELFRHEAYQFRMLATTLLGRLATENNNALCFLKETVSIDKNWRVQEMLAMAFDEVCKYRGYEASLPLIEEWLNDDNPNVIRAVTEGLRIWTTRPFFKENPSIAIALIGKHKAHESKYLRKSVGNALRDISKEHAELIRDEVQRWELSNPRILFTYKLAAKLLN
;
A
#
# COMPACT_ATOMS: atom_id res chain seq x y z
N TYR A 1 0.51 10.83 -9.29
CA TYR A 1 0.59 9.98 -8.09
C TYR A 1 1.94 9.30 -8.07
N THR A 2 2.91 9.95 -7.53
CA THR A 2 4.20 9.38 -7.21
C THR A 2 4.13 8.85 -5.79
N LEU A 3 3.83 7.58 -5.64
CA LEU A 3 4.36 6.85 -4.50
C LEU A 3 5.85 7.15 -4.52
N SER A 4 6.42 7.74 -3.47
CA SER A 4 7.78 8.26 -3.46
C SER A 4 8.85 7.16 -3.48
N LEU A 5 8.71 6.21 -4.40
CA LEU A 5 9.77 5.31 -4.86
C LEU A 5 10.67 6.00 -5.89
N HIS A 6 10.30 7.21 -6.35
CA HIS A 6 11.07 7.97 -7.31
C HIS A 6 12.42 8.46 -6.80
N ASP A 7 12.63 8.53 -5.49
CA ASP A 7 13.90 9.04 -4.95
C ASP A 7 15.00 7.95 -4.86
N ALA A 8 14.71 6.71 -5.21
CA ALA A 8 15.67 5.62 -5.02
C ALA A 8 16.13 4.92 -6.30
N LEU A 9 15.45 5.08 -7.45
CA LEU A 9 15.87 4.43 -8.70
C LEU A 9 15.40 5.26 -9.92
N PRO A 10 16.23 5.41 -10.97
CA PRO A 10 15.80 5.99 -12.24
C PRO A 10 14.91 5.00 -12.97
N ILE A 11 13.66 4.88 -12.57
CA ILE A 11 12.66 4.08 -13.27
C ILE A 11 11.73 5.05 -13.98
N SER A 12 12.26 5.65 -14.98
CA SER A 12 11.51 6.49 -15.91
C SER A 12 10.74 5.62 -16.89
N THR A 13 9.91 4.68 -16.59
CA THR A 13 9.09 4.18 -17.68
C THR A 13 8.00 3.17 -17.36
N PRO A 14 8.01 2.33 -16.31
CA PRO A 14 6.99 1.29 -16.28
C PRO A 14 5.64 1.72 -15.72
N PHE A 15 5.59 2.55 -14.65
CA PHE A 15 4.34 2.76 -13.92
C PHE A 15 3.31 3.58 -14.68
N HIS A 16 3.69 4.73 -15.25
CA HIS A 16 2.71 5.54 -15.97
C HIS A 16 2.23 4.88 -17.27
N HIS A 17 3.10 4.19 -18.02
CA HIS A 17 2.66 3.42 -19.19
C HIS A 17 1.69 2.29 -18.83
N ILE A 18 1.86 1.64 -17.67
CA ILE A 18 0.90 0.65 -17.18
C ILE A 18 -0.46 1.30 -16.88
N LEU A 19 -0.45 2.47 -16.24
CA LEU A 19 -1.68 3.21 -15.95
C LEU A 19 -2.38 3.72 -17.23
N ASP A 20 -1.60 4.20 -18.18
CA ASP A 20 -2.12 4.65 -19.49
C ASP A 20 -2.72 3.47 -20.26
N GLY A 21 -2.02 2.34 -20.35
CA GLY A 21 -2.55 1.11 -20.95
C GLY A 21 -3.81 0.59 -20.27
N ALA A 22 -3.89 0.68 -18.92
CA ALA A 22 -5.12 0.35 -18.21
C ALA A 22 -6.27 1.29 -18.59
N ASN A 23 -6.03 2.59 -18.70
CA ASN A 23 -7.05 3.56 -19.09
C ASN A 23 -7.53 3.34 -20.55
N GLU A 24 -6.63 2.98 -21.46
CA GLU A 24 -6.98 2.60 -22.82
C GLU A 24 -7.89 1.37 -22.85
N ILE A 25 -7.55 0.32 -22.12
CA ILE A 25 -8.38 -0.89 -22.01
C ILE A 25 -9.75 -0.56 -21.42
N LEU A 26 -9.80 0.24 -20.34
CA LEU A 26 -11.05 0.64 -19.71
C LEU A 26 -11.95 1.45 -20.61
N SER A 27 -11.37 2.16 -21.59
CA SER A 27 -12.11 2.94 -22.58
C SER A 27 -12.57 2.11 -23.77
N ALA A 28 -11.80 1.08 -24.16
CA ALA A 28 -12.01 0.30 -25.38
C ALA A 28 -12.93 -0.92 -25.20
N TYR A 29 -13.03 -1.47 -24.00
CA TYR A 29 -13.73 -2.72 -23.74
C TYR A 29 -14.93 -2.56 -22.81
N PRO A 30 -15.96 -3.42 -22.89
CA PRO A 30 -17.06 -3.45 -21.93
C PRO A 30 -16.60 -3.91 -20.54
N ARG A 31 -17.02 -3.23 -19.48
CA ARG A 31 -16.63 -3.50 -18.10
C ARG A 31 -16.80 -4.97 -17.66
N LYS A 32 -17.82 -5.64 -18.17
CA LYS A 32 -18.10 -7.06 -17.88
C LYS A 32 -16.97 -8.03 -18.27
N GLN A 33 -16.08 -7.62 -19.19
CA GLN A 33 -14.98 -8.44 -19.68
C GLN A 33 -13.68 -8.20 -18.89
N PHE A 34 -13.60 -7.15 -18.07
CA PHE A 34 -12.34 -6.76 -17.41
C PHE A 34 -11.83 -7.78 -16.42
N PHE A 35 -12.71 -8.47 -15.70
CA PHE A 35 -12.30 -9.44 -14.71
C PHE A 35 -11.57 -10.62 -15.37
N GLU A 36 -12.18 -11.23 -16.39
CA GLU A 36 -11.57 -12.33 -17.15
C GLU A 36 -10.26 -11.88 -17.84
N LEU A 37 -10.27 -10.71 -18.47
CA LEU A 37 -9.05 -10.15 -19.07
C LEU A 37 -7.95 -9.95 -18.04
N ALA A 38 -8.26 -9.43 -16.87
CA ALA A 38 -7.28 -9.24 -15.80
C ALA A 38 -6.73 -10.58 -15.30
N LEU A 39 -7.55 -11.62 -15.18
CA LEU A 39 -7.09 -12.96 -14.82
C LEU A 39 -6.14 -13.55 -15.88
N GLU A 40 -6.45 -13.37 -17.17
CA GLU A 40 -5.57 -13.81 -18.26
C GLU A 40 -4.23 -13.07 -18.24
N LEU A 41 -4.25 -11.74 -18.13
CA LEU A 41 -3.05 -10.91 -18.05
C LEU A 41 -2.19 -11.28 -16.83
N PHE A 42 -2.82 -11.61 -15.69
CA PHE A 42 -2.08 -11.97 -14.48
C PHE A 42 -1.32 -13.30 -14.59
N ARG A 43 -1.74 -14.19 -15.48
CA ARG A 43 -1.04 -15.47 -15.76
C ARG A 43 0.23 -15.30 -16.60
N HIS A 44 0.45 -14.12 -17.17
CA HIS A 44 1.58 -13.89 -18.06
C HIS A 44 2.91 -13.88 -17.30
N GLU A 45 3.99 -14.41 -17.91
CA GLU A 45 5.32 -14.47 -17.30
C GLU A 45 5.93 -13.07 -17.09
N ALA A 46 5.72 -12.15 -18.03
CA ALA A 46 6.23 -10.80 -17.92
C ALA A 46 5.43 -10.01 -16.85
N TYR A 47 6.16 -9.47 -15.87
CA TYR A 47 5.57 -8.76 -14.74
C TYR A 47 4.77 -7.51 -15.15
N GLN A 48 5.06 -6.91 -16.29
CA GLN A 48 4.33 -5.74 -16.81
C GLN A 48 2.85 -6.07 -17.06
N PHE A 49 2.54 -7.25 -17.63
CA PHE A 49 1.16 -7.70 -17.78
C PHE A 49 0.48 -7.96 -16.43
N ARG A 50 1.22 -8.49 -15.45
CA ARG A 50 0.69 -8.67 -14.09
C ARG A 50 0.46 -7.34 -13.36
N MET A 51 1.32 -6.33 -13.61
CA MET A 51 1.08 -4.96 -13.14
C MET A 51 -0.20 -4.37 -13.76
N LEU A 52 -0.37 -4.52 -15.06
CA LEU A 52 -1.56 -4.07 -15.79
C LEU A 52 -2.83 -4.76 -15.26
N ALA A 53 -2.78 -6.08 -15.10
CA ALA A 53 -3.84 -6.86 -14.47
C ALA A 53 -4.20 -6.33 -13.09
N THR A 54 -3.20 -6.07 -12.24
CA THR A 54 -3.40 -5.55 -10.88
C THR A 54 -4.07 -4.18 -10.89
N THR A 55 -3.73 -3.32 -11.85
CA THR A 55 -4.37 -2.02 -12.04
C THR A 55 -5.86 -2.18 -12.41
N LEU A 56 -6.16 -3.05 -13.38
CA LEU A 56 -7.54 -3.35 -13.79
C LEU A 56 -8.35 -3.94 -12.62
N LEU A 57 -7.76 -4.86 -11.86
CA LEU A 57 -8.39 -5.43 -10.67
C LEU A 57 -8.66 -4.37 -9.60
N GLY A 58 -7.77 -3.41 -9.39
CA GLY A 58 -7.99 -2.30 -8.46
C GLY A 58 -9.22 -1.46 -8.84
N ARG A 59 -9.39 -1.16 -10.13
CA ARG A 59 -10.56 -0.45 -10.65
C ARG A 59 -11.86 -1.25 -10.50
N LEU A 60 -11.77 -2.57 -10.67
CA LEU A 60 -12.92 -3.47 -10.50
C LEU A 60 -13.29 -3.67 -9.03
N ALA A 61 -12.31 -3.79 -8.15
CA ALA A 61 -12.47 -4.10 -6.73
C ALA A 61 -13.28 -3.04 -5.96
N THR A 62 -13.45 -1.86 -6.53
CA THR A 62 -14.35 -0.83 -5.98
C THR A 62 -15.80 -1.35 -5.83
N GLU A 63 -16.24 -2.24 -6.72
CA GLU A 63 -17.61 -2.77 -6.79
C GLU A 63 -17.66 -4.31 -6.90
N ASN A 64 -16.51 -4.98 -7.09
CA ASN A 64 -16.41 -6.41 -7.30
C ASN A 64 -15.55 -7.07 -6.22
N ASN A 65 -16.20 -7.78 -5.29
CA ASN A 65 -15.51 -8.47 -4.20
C ASN A 65 -14.59 -9.59 -4.68
N ASN A 66 -14.87 -10.27 -5.81
CA ASN A 66 -13.97 -11.29 -6.35
C ASN A 66 -12.64 -10.67 -6.80
N ALA A 67 -12.68 -9.46 -7.37
CA ALA A 67 -11.46 -8.72 -7.70
C ALA A 67 -10.68 -8.32 -6.43
N LEU A 68 -11.37 -7.90 -5.37
CA LEU A 68 -10.74 -7.58 -4.10
C LEU A 68 -10.09 -8.80 -3.44
N CYS A 69 -10.79 -9.95 -3.43
CA CYS A 69 -10.23 -11.22 -2.96
C CYS A 69 -9.01 -11.64 -3.78
N PHE A 70 -9.07 -11.54 -5.10
CA PHE A 70 -7.93 -11.88 -5.96
C PHE A 70 -6.71 -10.99 -5.71
N LEU A 71 -6.90 -9.69 -5.47
CA LEU A 71 -5.85 -8.78 -5.05
C LEU A 71 -5.20 -9.24 -3.74
N LYS A 72 -6.03 -9.58 -2.75
CA LYS A 72 -5.58 -9.98 -1.42
C LYS A 72 -4.87 -11.34 -1.43
N GLU A 73 -5.44 -12.35 -2.10
CA GLU A 73 -5.00 -13.73 -1.99
C GLU A 73 -3.95 -14.13 -3.04
N THR A 74 -4.03 -13.54 -4.24
CA THR A 74 -3.20 -13.95 -5.38
C THR A 74 -2.15 -12.90 -5.73
N VAL A 75 -2.53 -11.62 -5.88
CA VAL A 75 -1.57 -10.57 -6.25
C VAL A 75 -0.56 -10.35 -5.12
N SER A 76 -0.96 -10.44 -3.87
CA SER A 76 -0.10 -10.23 -2.71
C SER A 76 1.07 -11.22 -2.60
N ILE A 77 0.96 -12.40 -3.20
CA ILE A 77 2.01 -13.41 -3.22
C ILE A 77 2.92 -13.35 -4.45
N ASP A 78 2.71 -12.38 -5.36
CA ASP A 78 3.61 -12.19 -6.50
C ASP A 78 5.03 -11.89 -6.02
N LYS A 79 6.00 -12.53 -6.67
CA LYS A 79 7.43 -12.40 -6.30
C LYS A 79 8.05 -11.09 -6.77
N ASN A 80 7.40 -10.39 -7.71
CA ASN A 80 7.91 -9.14 -8.25
C ASN A 80 7.43 -7.94 -7.41
N TRP A 81 8.37 -7.22 -6.81
CA TRP A 81 8.08 -6.07 -5.96
C TRP A 81 7.26 -4.97 -6.67
N ARG A 82 7.38 -4.83 -8.00
CA ARG A 82 6.61 -3.85 -8.77
C ARG A 82 5.12 -4.21 -8.81
N VAL A 83 4.81 -5.50 -8.91
CA VAL A 83 3.42 -5.98 -8.80
C VAL A 83 2.86 -5.72 -7.40
N GLN A 84 3.68 -5.91 -6.37
CA GLN A 84 3.28 -5.58 -4.98
C GLN A 84 3.08 -4.07 -4.76
N GLU A 85 3.80 -3.19 -5.48
CA GLU A 85 3.53 -1.75 -5.47
C GLU A 85 2.17 -1.44 -6.13
N MET A 86 1.85 -2.12 -7.25
CA MET A 86 0.53 -1.98 -7.88
C MET A 86 -0.59 -2.47 -6.95
N LEU A 87 -0.33 -3.46 -6.08
CA LEU A 87 -1.30 -3.89 -5.07
C LEU A 87 -1.65 -2.74 -4.10
N ALA A 88 -0.65 -2.00 -3.62
CA ALA A 88 -0.90 -0.85 -2.76
C ALA A 88 -1.72 0.24 -3.47
N MET A 89 -1.44 0.50 -4.74
CA MET A 89 -2.22 1.43 -5.56
C MET A 89 -3.65 0.94 -5.82
N ALA A 90 -3.83 -0.37 -6.07
CA ALA A 90 -5.14 -0.98 -6.28
C ALA A 90 -6.00 -0.89 -5.01
N PHE A 91 -5.42 -1.14 -3.84
CA PHE A 91 -6.11 -0.99 -2.56
C PHE A 91 -6.47 0.48 -2.26
N ASP A 92 -5.58 1.42 -2.61
CA ASP A 92 -5.86 2.85 -2.52
C ASP A 92 -7.08 3.25 -3.37
N GLU A 93 -7.21 2.75 -4.60
CA GLU A 93 -8.39 3.01 -5.44
C GLU A 93 -9.69 2.56 -4.76
N VAL A 94 -9.68 1.41 -4.11
CA VAL A 94 -10.85 0.91 -3.35
C VAL A 94 -11.18 1.85 -2.18
N CYS A 95 -10.19 2.21 -1.38
CA CYS A 95 -10.39 3.10 -0.22
C CYS A 95 -10.82 4.51 -0.64
N LYS A 96 -10.25 5.03 -1.72
CA LYS A 96 -10.62 6.32 -2.29
C LYS A 96 -12.06 6.34 -2.81
N TYR A 97 -12.49 5.28 -3.49
CA TYR A 97 -13.85 5.17 -4.01
C TYR A 97 -14.89 5.07 -2.90
N ARG A 98 -14.62 4.25 -1.87
CA ARG A 98 -15.51 4.04 -0.73
C ARG A 98 -15.49 5.19 0.28
N GLY A 99 -14.46 6.03 0.25
CA GLY A 99 -14.09 6.97 1.31
C GLY A 99 -13.21 6.33 2.38
N TYR A 100 -12.16 7.05 2.84
CA TYR A 100 -11.18 6.48 3.77
C TYR A 100 -11.77 6.15 5.14
N GLU A 101 -12.68 6.97 5.65
CA GLU A 101 -13.37 6.71 6.91
C GLU A 101 -14.24 5.43 6.83
N ALA A 102 -15.06 5.32 5.78
CA ALA A 102 -15.89 4.14 5.55
C ALA A 102 -15.05 2.87 5.28
N SER A 103 -13.80 3.03 4.86
CA SER A 103 -12.87 1.93 4.59
C SER A 103 -12.11 1.45 5.83
N LEU A 104 -12.23 2.08 6.99
CA LEU A 104 -11.51 1.68 8.21
C LEU A 104 -11.66 0.19 8.56
N PRO A 105 -12.84 -0.43 8.51
CA PRO A 105 -12.96 -1.87 8.78
C PRO A 105 -12.17 -2.73 7.80
N LEU A 106 -12.15 -2.38 6.52
CA LEU A 106 -11.38 -3.08 5.49
C LEU A 106 -9.86 -2.85 5.66
N ILE A 107 -9.46 -1.63 6.01
CA ILE A 107 -8.08 -1.27 6.33
C ILE A 107 -7.58 -2.12 7.51
N GLU A 108 -8.36 -2.22 8.58
CA GLU A 108 -8.01 -3.04 9.74
C GLU A 108 -7.98 -4.54 9.42
N GLU A 109 -8.92 -5.04 8.61
CA GLU A 109 -8.91 -6.41 8.13
C GLU A 109 -7.62 -6.75 7.39
N TRP A 110 -7.18 -5.89 6.46
CA TRP A 110 -5.95 -6.11 5.70
C TRP A 110 -4.69 -5.94 6.55
N LEU A 111 -4.70 -5.07 7.56
CA LEU A 111 -3.61 -4.94 8.51
C LEU A 111 -3.48 -6.14 9.46
N ASN A 112 -4.56 -6.88 9.68
CA ASN A 112 -4.56 -8.09 10.50
C ASN A 112 -4.36 -9.39 9.68
N ASP A 113 -3.94 -9.28 8.43
CA ASP A 113 -3.65 -10.44 7.58
C ASP A 113 -2.33 -11.13 7.99
N ASP A 114 -2.23 -12.44 7.73
CA ASP A 114 -0.99 -13.20 7.95
C ASP A 114 0.07 -12.91 6.89
N ASN A 115 -0.34 -12.43 5.71
CA ASN A 115 0.58 -12.12 4.62
C ASN A 115 1.19 -10.72 4.78
N PRO A 116 2.52 -10.61 5.01
CA PRO A 116 3.16 -9.31 5.23
C PRO A 116 3.06 -8.36 4.02
N ASN A 117 2.80 -8.85 2.80
CA ASN A 117 2.62 -7.99 1.63
C ASN A 117 1.23 -7.32 1.61
N VAL A 118 0.20 -7.99 2.16
CA VAL A 118 -1.13 -7.40 2.36
C VAL A 118 -1.02 -6.26 3.37
N ILE A 119 -0.41 -6.52 4.54
CA ILE A 119 -0.17 -5.50 5.58
C ILE A 119 0.66 -4.33 5.02
N ARG A 120 1.68 -4.66 4.22
CA ARG A 120 2.55 -3.65 3.58
C ARG A 120 1.77 -2.77 2.61
N ALA A 121 0.88 -3.32 1.79
CA ALA A 121 0.08 -2.53 0.86
C ALA A 121 -0.72 -1.44 1.58
N VAL A 122 -1.33 -1.77 2.72
CA VAL A 122 -2.02 -0.80 3.57
C VAL A 122 -1.07 0.20 4.22
N THR A 123 0.08 -0.28 4.72
CA THR A 123 1.10 0.59 5.34
C THR A 123 1.60 1.65 4.36
N GLU A 124 1.85 1.28 3.11
CA GLU A 124 2.24 2.22 2.05
C GLU A 124 1.11 3.20 1.70
N GLY A 125 -0.13 2.75 1.72
CA GLY A 125 -1.30 3.60 1.58
C GLY A 125 -1.41 4.63 2.72
N LEU A 126 -1.42 4.19 3.97
CA LEU A 126 -1.53 5.04 5.15
C LEU A 126 -0.44 6.13 5.20
N ARG A 127 0.77 5.83 4.74
CA ARG A 127 1.87 6.80 4.62
C ARG A 127 1.48 8.02 3.78
N ILE A 128 0.72 7.81 2.69
CA ILE A 128 0.30 8.86 1.76
C ILE A 128 -1.02 9.49 2.20
N TRP A 129 -1.93 8.70 2.78
CA TRP A 129 -3.28 9.15 3.11
C TRP A 129 -3.32 10.22 4.20
N THR A 130 -2.26 10.37 5.00
CA THR A 130 -2.15 11.48 5.95
C THR A 130 -2.17 12.86 5.29
N THR A 131 -2.00 12.94 3.97
CA THR A 131 -2.19 14.17 3.18
C THR A 131 -3.62 14.34 2.64
N ARG A 132 -4.53 13.37 2.86
CA ARG A 132 -5.88 13.32 2.30
C ARG A 132 -6.97 13.57 3.36
N PRO A 133 -8.19 13.99 2.96
CA PRO A 133 -9.16 14.61 3.87
C PRO A 133 -9.31 13.94 5.23
N PHE A 134 -9.74 12.69 5.33
CA PHE A 134 -9.99 12.04 6.61
C PHE A 134 -8.71 11.87 7.46
N PHE A 135 -7.66 11.29 6.91
CA PHE A 135 -6.43 11.04 7.65
C PHE A 135 -5.58 12.30 7.87
N LYS A 136 -5.76 13.34 7.06
CA LYS A 136 -5.14 14.65 7.28
C LYS A 136 -5.67 15.29 8.57
N GLU A 137 -6.96 15.13 8.84
CA GLU A 137 -7.60 15.62 10.06
C GLU A 137 -7.36 14.69 11.25
N ASN A 138 -7.09 13.41 10.98
CA ASN A 138 -6.92 12.36 11.99
C ASN A 138 -5.61 11.56 11.78
N PRO A 139 -4.44 12.21 11.70
CA PRO A 139 -3.16 11.52 11.40
C PRO A 139 -2.76 10.51 12.47
N SER A 140 -3.17 10.71 13.72
CA SER A 140 -2.93 9.78 14.82
C SER A 140 -3.52 8.39 14.59
N ILE A 141 -4.64 8.29 13.85
CA ILE A 141 -5.25 7.01 13.48
C ILE A 141 -4.27 6.23 12.57
N ALA A 142 -3.76 6.86 11.51
CA ALA A 142 -2.80 6.23 10.60
C ALA A 142 -1.53 5.81 11.34
N ILE A 143 -0.99 6.69 12.20
CA ILE A 143 0.22 6.44 12.98
C ILE A 143 0.03 5.22 13.90
N ALA A 144 -1.08 5.16 14.63
CA ALA A 144 -1.39 4.06 15.53
C ALA A 144 -1.55 2.73 14.77
N LEU A 145 -2.24 2.74 13.62
CA LEU A 145 -2.43 1.56 12.77
C LEU A 145 -1.09 1.03 12.26
N ILE A 146 -0.23 1.89 11.73
CA ILE A 146 1.11 1.52 11.25
C ILE A 146 1.98 1.01 12.42
N GLY A 147 1.95 1.69 13.57
CA GLY A 147 2.76 1.38 14.75
C GLY A 147 2.50 -0.01 15.35
N LYS A 148 1.31 -0.60 15.14
CA LYS A 148 0.99 -1.98 15.56
C LYS A 148 2.00 -3.01 15.00
N HIS A 149 2.56 -2.75 13.82
CA HIS A 149 3.44 -3.70 13.10
C HIS A 149 4.95 -3.45 13.32
N LYS A 150 5.33 -2.60 14.28
CA LYS A 150 6.75 -2.26 14.60
C LYS A 150 7.64 -3.45 14.94
N ALA A 151 7.07 -4.52 15.49
CA ALA A 151 7.78 -5.74 15.89
C ALA A 151 7.54 -6.94 14.97
N HIS A 152 6.83 -6.76 13.84
CA HIS A 152 6.46 -7.86 12.95
C HIS A 152 7.68 -8.70 12.55
N GLU A 153 7.51 -10.01 12.34
CA GLU A 153 8.62 -10.93 12.01
C GLU A 153 9.28 -10.61 10.65
N SER A 154 8.49 -10.21 9.65
CA SER A 154 9.02 -9.79 8.35
C SER A 154 9.84 -8.51 8.46
N LYS A 155 11.14 -8.62 8.20
CA LYS A 155 12.04 -7.45 8.14
C LYS A 155 11.63 -6.46 7.05
N TYR A 156 11.08 -6.98 5.93
CA TYR A 156 10.62 -6.15 4.82
C TYR A 156 9.44 -5.27 5.24
N LEU A 157 8.46 -5.84 5.95
CA LEU A 157 7.35 -5.05 6.51
C LEU A 157 7.83 -4.05 7.56
N ARG A 158 8.72 -4.44 8.50
CA ARG A 158 9.28 -3.48 9.48
C ARG A 158 9.99 -2.30 8.82
N LYS A 159 10.69 -2.54 7.70
CA LYS A 159 11.29 -1.46 6.91
C LYS A 159 10.22 -0.51 6.36
N SER A 160 9.11 -1.04 5.83
CA SER A 160 7.99 -0.25 5.34
C SER A 160 7.36 0.57 6.47
N VAL A 161 7.08 -0.05 7.61
CA VAL A 161 6.55 0.61 8.82
C VAL A 161 7.45 1.79 9.26
N GLY A 162 8.75 1.54 9.40
CA GLY A 162 9.69 2.60 9.82
C GLY A 162 9.78 3.74 8.80
N ASN A 163 9.82 3.43 7.51
CA ASN A 163 9.83 4.44 6.45
C ASN A 163 8.52 5.23 6.39
N ALA A 164 7.38 4.57 6.57
CA ALA A 164 6.08 5.23 6.58
C ALA A 164 6.00 6.26 7.72
N LEU A 165 6.36 5.87 8.94
CA LEU A 165 6.38 6.78 10.10
C LEU A 165 7.39 7.92 9.91
N ARG A 166 8.58 7.64 9.36
CA ARG A 166 9.56 8.69 8.99
C ARG A 166 8.97 9.70 8.00
N ASP A 167 8.27 9.22 6.97
CA ASP A 167 7.73 10.12 5.95
C ASP A 167 6.57 10.96 6.52
N ILE A 168 5.74 10.38 7.37
CA ILE A 168 4.68 11.09 8.11
C ILE A 168 5.29 12.12 9.08
N SER A 169 6.46 11.86 9.67
CA SER A 169 7.09 12.80 10.60
C SER A 169 7.50 14.14 9.96
N LYS A 170 7.57 14.21 8.64
CA LYS A 170 7.85 15.49 7.93
C LYS A 170 6.77 16.54 8.21
N GLU A 171 5.53 16.13 8.41
CA GLU A 171 4.39 17.01 8.69
C GLU A 171 3.87 16.87 10.13
N HIS A 172 4.09 15.71 10.76
CA HIS A 172 3.53 15.35 12.06
C HIS A 172 4.62 14.84 13.04
N ALA A 173 5.73 15.59 13.17
CA ALA A 173 6.89 15.17 13.97
C ALA A 173 6.54 14.85 15.44
N GLU A 174 5.72 15.69 16.08
CA GLU A 174 5.35 15.50 17.49
C GLU A 174 4.53 14.22 17.69
N LEU A 175 3.57 13.94 16.80
CA LEU A 175 2.75 12.72 16.90
C LEU A 175 3.61 11.46 16.74
N ILE A 176 4.60 11.50 15.84
CA ILE A 176 5.54 10.38 15.68
C ILE A 176 6.46 10.26 16.91
N ARG A 177 6.92 11.39 17.49
CA ARG A 177 7.73 11.39 18.71
C ARG A 177 6.96 10.74 19.86
N ASP A 178 5.70 11.11 20.06
CA ASP A 178 4.82 10.56 21.08
C ASP A 178 4.56 9.06 20.87
N GLU A 179 4.44 8.61 19.63
CA GLU A 179 4.28 7.19 19.31
C GLU A 179 5.55 6.40 19.64
N VAL A 180 6.72 6.85 19.16
CA VAL A 180 7.95 6.06 19.29
C VAL A 180 8.55 6.11 20.70
N GLN A 181 8.25 7.13 21.51
CA GLN A 181 8.67 7.20 22.91
C GLN A 181 8.14 6.04 23.77
N ARG A 182 7.00 5.47 23.39
CA ARG A 182 6.35 4.36 24.07
C ARG A 182 6.87 2.99 23.66
N TRP A 183 7.86 2.95 22.74
CA TRP A 183 8.34 1.69 22.19
C TRP A 183 9.41 1.04 23.08
N GLU A 184 9.31 -0.28 23.26
CA GLU A 184 10.25 -1.13 23.98
C GLU A 184 11.53 -1.35 23.14
N LEU A 185 12.53 -0.50 23.31
CA LEU A 185 13.74 -0.52 22.47
C LEU A 185 14.72 -1.65 22.83
N SER A 186 14.51 -2.38 23.91
CA SER A 186 15.25 -3.61 24.20
C SER A 186 14.93 -4.74 23.22
N ASN A 187 13.76 -4.70 22.57
CA ASN A 187 13.41 -5.62 21.50
C ASN A 187 14.13 -5.24 20.19
N PRO A 188 14.99 -6.12 19.64
CA PRO A 188 15.80 -5.79 18.46
C PRO A 188 14.96 -5.54 17.19
N ARG A 189 13.76 -6.13 17.08
CA ARG A 189 12.85 -5.87 15.96
C ARG A 189 12.28 -4.46 16.05
N ILE A 190 11.85 -4.04 17.23
CA ILE A 190 11.34 -2.69 17.48
C ILE A 190 12.45 -1.66 17.32
N LEU A 191 13.64 -1.92 17.85
CA LEU A 191 14.80 -1.04 17.69
C LEU A 191 15.15 -0.81 16.22
N PHE A 192 15.06 -1.85 15.38
CA PHE A 192 15.27 -1.72 13.93
C PHE A 192 14.25 -0.76 13.30
N THR A 193 12.98 -0.90 13.64
CA THR A 193 11.90 -0.06 13.11
C THR A 193 12.01 1.40 13.61
N TYR A 194 12.34 1.55 14.92
CA TYR A 194 12.59 2.84 15.56
C TYR A 194 13.68 3.65 14.85
N LYS A 195 14.84 3.03 14.56
CA LYS A 195 15.95 3.71 13.88
C LYS A 195 15.54 4.29 12.50
N LEU A 196 14.56 3.70 11.85
CA LEU A 196 14.02 4.21 10.59
C LEU A 196 13.00 5.33 10.85
N ALA A 197 12.04 5.09 11.75
CA ALA A 197 10.96 6.01 12.06
C ALA A 197 11.49 7.34 12.65
N ALA A 198 12.46 7.27 13.55
CA ALA A 198 13.02 8.42 14.26
C ALA A 198 14.06 9.22 13.45
N LYS A 199 14.41 8.80 12.23
CA LYS A 199 15.52 9.37 11.46
C LYS A 199 15.43 10.89 11.23
N LEU A 200 14.24 11.46 11.22
CA LEU A 200 13.99 12.89 10.96
C LEU A 200 13.47 13.62 12.22
N LEU A 201 13.50 13.01 13.40
CA LEU A 201 12.98 13.60 14.64
C LEU A 201 14.04 14.38 15.44
N ASN A 202 15.26 14.48 14.94
CA ASN A 202 16.35 15.22 15.57
C ASN A 202 16.27 16.71 15.28
#